data_695876a1926478a61776d457cc9faeb2
#
_entry.id   695876a1926478a61776d457cc9faeb2
#
_cell.length_a   1.000
_cell.length_b   1.000
_cell.length_c   1.000
_cell.angle_alpha   90.00
_cell.angle_beta   90.00
_cell.angle_gamma   90.00
#
_symmetry.space_group_name_H-M   'P 1'
#
loop_
_entity.id
_entity.type
_entity.pdbx_description
1 polymer ?
#
loop_
_entity_poly.entity_id
_entity_poly.type
_entity_poly.pdbx_seq_one_letter_code
_entity_poly.pdbx_strand_id
1 'polypeptide(L)'
;MPVSDTDLATLAESHDIISIGMQAEAIRREKHGNRTTFLRVAVVDAAPGAPMSWPGGAGEIRIVGVPAGRGAAIARVREVAAAAKGIPVAGFSLADLEQLAAQERVTLREILEDLSAAGLELVSEAPFDKLQDPRRSIEEVNIAGLALSRLTIHKLPSADTAWLKQISDLQHSVGVIRAFAPLPRQVNPAVPTTGYDDVKRVALARLIVTNISSIQVDWQLYGPKLAQVALTVGADDVDGVSAEDDQAEGRRRAPLEEIRRNIEAASQKPVERNGRFDAKK
;
A
#
# COMPACT_ATOMS: atom_id res chain seq x y z
N MET A 1 -9.80 12.01 -21.02
CA MET A 1 -11.19 11.50 -21.09
C MET A 1 -11.21 10.17 -20.35
N PRO A 2 -12.23 9.85 -19.57
CA PRO A 2 -12.33 8.52 -19.00
C PRO A 2 -12.42 7.49 -20.13
N VAL A 3 -11.69 6.40 -20.01
CA VAL A 3 -11.69 5.29 -20.98
C VAL A 3 -13.07 4.66 -20.96
N SER A 4 -13.68 4.41 -22.11
CA SER A 4 -15.03 3.81 -22.18
C SER A 4 -15.01 2.34 -21.71
N ASP A 5 -16.15 1.81 -21.26
CA ASP A 5 -16.25 0.40 -20.84
C ASP A 5 -15.86 -0.59 -21.95
N THR A 6 -16.15 -0.24 -23.22
CA THR A 6 -15.75 -1.03 -24.38
C THR A 6 -14.24 -1.00 -24.61
N ASP A 7 -13.61 0.17 -24.42
CA ASP A 7 -12.17 0.31 -24.53
C ASP A 7 -11.44 -0.44 -23.40
N LEU A 8 -12.00 -0.43 -22.18
CA LEU A 8 -11.46 -1.17 -21.04
C LEU A 8 -11.48 -2.68 -21.25
N ALA A 9 -12.58 -3.23 -21.79
CA ALA A 9 -12.66 -4.66 -22.12
C ALA A 9 -11.62 -5.03 -23.18
N THR A 10 -11.49 -4.19 -24.22
CA THR A 10 -10.49 -4.38 -25.28
C THR A 10 -9.06 -4.33 -24.75
N LEU A 11 -8.76 -3.40 -23.85
CA LEU A 11 -7.44 -3.29 -23.18
C LEU A 11 -7.17 -4.50 -22.28
N ALA A 12 -8.18 -4.98 -21.55
CA ALA A 12 -8.05 -6.16 -20.69
C ALA A 12 -7.73 -7.43 -21.47
N GLU A 13 -8.32 -7.60 -22.66
CA GLU A 13 -8.08 -8.74 -23.54
C GLU A 13 -6.79 -8.60 -24.37
N SER A 14 -6.32 -7.37 -24.56
CA SER A 14 -5.14 -7.10 -25.39
C SER A 14 -3.88 -7.76 -24.79
N HIS A 15 -3.07 -8.34 -25.66
CA HIS A 15 -1.72 -8.84 -25.33
C HIS A 15 -0.62 -7.79 -25.59
N ASP A 16 -0.96 -6.62 -26.09
CA ASP A 16 -0.02 -5.52 -26.33
C ASP A 16 0.27 -4.73 -25.04
N ILE A 17 1.13 -5.32 -24.21
CA ILE A 17 1.56 -4.70 -22.95
C ILE A 17 2.33 -3.38 -23.17
N ILE A 18 2.97 -3.23 -24.33
CA ILE A 18 3.73 -2.02 -24.64
C ILE A 18 2.78 -0.85 -24.79
N SER A 19 1.74 -1.00 -25.61
CA SER A 19 0.73 0.03 -25.81
C SER A 19 -0.02 0.37 -24.51
N ILE A 20 -0.43 -0.64 -23.76
CA ILE A 20 -1.10 -0.46 -22.44
C ILE A 20 -0.18 0.29 -21.48
N GLY A 21 1.09 -0.13 -21.37
CA GLY A 21 2.07 0.49 -20.50
C GLY A 21 2.37 1.94 -20.85
N MET A 22 2.50 2.25 -22.15
CA MET A 22 2.70 3.64 -22.64
C MET A 22 1.53 4.56 -22.26
N GLN A 23 0.29 4.10 -22.41
CA GLN A 23 -0.90 4.86 -22.01
C GLN A 23 -0.94 5.10 -20.51
N ALA A 24 -0.66 4.07 -19.71
CA ALA A 24 -0.61 4.17 -18.26
C ALA A 24 0.51 5.13 -17.79
N GLU A 25 1.69 5.06 -18.42
CA GLU A 25 2.81 5.96 -18.13
C GLU A 25 2.48 7.42 -18.50
N ALA A 26 1.74 7.66 -19.56
CA ALA A 26 1.29 9.01 -19.93
C ALA A 26 0.42 9.62 -18.82
N ILE A 27 -0.55 8.86 -18.26
CA ILE A 27 -1.39 9.31 -17.13
C ILE A 27 -0.54 9.52 -15.86
N ARG A 28 0.39 8.62 -15.55
CA ARG A 28 1.30 8.78 -14.42
C ARG A 28 2.10 10.07 -14.55
N ARG A 29 2.65 10.33 -15.73
CA ARG A 29 3.47 11.51 -16.01
C ARG A 29 2.65 12.81 -15.93
N GLU A 30 1.41 12.81 -16.38
CA GLU A 30 0.50 13.95 -16.23
C GLU A 30 0.25 14.27 -14.76
N LYS A 31 0.07 13.25 -13.90
CA LYS A 31 -0.22 13.42 -12.46
C LYS A 31 1.00 13.78 -11.61
N HIS A 32 2.13 13.15 -11.87
CA HIS A 32 3.30 13.15 -10.97
C HIS A 32 4.57 13.73 -11.61
N GLY A 33 4.52 14.10 -12.91
CA GLY A 33 5.70 14.54 -13.65
C GLY A 33 6.73 13.42 -13.76
N ASN A 34 7.97 13.71 -13.44
CA ASN A 34 9.04 12.72 -13.39
C ASN A 34 9.35 12.19 -11.98
N ARG A 35 8.49 12.45 -10.99
CA ARG A 35 8.71 12.06 -9.59
C ARG A 35 8.11 10.69 -9.31
N THR A 36 8.85 9.90 -8.55
CA THR A 36 8.38 8.67 -7.92
C THR A 36 8.66 8.76 -6.43
N THR A 37 7.64 8.51 -5.63
CA THR A 37 7.78 8.48 -4.18
C THR A 37 8.18 7.09 -3.70
N PHE A 38 8.89 7.02 -2.57
CA PHE A 38 9.16 5.77 -1.87
C PHE A 38 9.11 5.97 -0.36
N LEU A 39 8.69 4.93 0.37
CA LEU A 39 8.55 4.94 1.82
C LEU A 39 9.50 3.94 2.46
N ARG A 40 10.37 4.44 3.36
CA ARG A 40 11.18 3.58 4.23
C ARG A 40 10.41 3.23 5.49
N VAL A 41 10.24 1.93 5.72
CA VAL A 41 9.43 1.39 6.80
C VAL A 41 10.29 0.66 7.82
N ALA A 42 10.14 1.02 9.08
CA ALA A 42 10.60 0.23 10.21
C ALA A 42 9.46 -0.68 10.67
N VAL A 43 9.71 -1.98 10.69
CA VAL A 43 8.70 -2.99 11.04
C VAL A 43 8.86 -3.38 12.50
N VAL A 44 7.75 -3.39 13.26
CA VAL A 44 7.67 -3.89 14.62
C VAL A 44 6.56 -4.93 14.74
N ASP A 45 6.80 -5.98 15.49
CA ASP A 45 5.81 -7.03 15.72
C ASP A 45 4.71 -6.55 16.68
N ALA A 46 3.47 -6.97 16.43
CA ALA A 46 2.31 -6.69 17.29
C ALA A 46 2.36 -7.44 18.63
N ALA A 47 3.21 -8.46 18.78
CA ALA A 47 3.33 -9.23 20.01
C ALA A 47 3.80 -8.35 21.18
N PRO A 48 3.20 -8.50 22.37
CA PRO A 48 3.64 -7.78 23.57
C PRO A 48 5.10 -8.07 23.90
N GLY A 49 5.87 -7.00 24.20
CA GLY A 49 7.29 -7.13 24.57
C GLY A 49 8.24 -7.45 23.42
N ALA A 50 7.76 -7.52 22.18
CA ALA A 50 8.64 -7.65 21.02
C ALA A 50 9.61 -6.47 20.93
N PRO A 51 10.86 -6.68 20.47
CA PRO A 51 11.87 -5.63 20.39
C PRO A 51 11.37 -4.39 19.64
N MET A 52 11.74 -3.22 20.15
CA MET A 52 11.44 -1.94 19.55
C MET A 52 12.75 -1.22 19.24
N SER A 53 13.19 -1.32 18.02
CA SER A 53 14.33 -0.56 17.52
C SER A 53 14.08 -0.19 16.08
N TRP A 54 14.36 1.06 15.73
CA TRP A 54 14.28 1.54 14.36
C TRP A 54 15.30 2.62 14.08
N PRO A 55 15.81 2.67 12.83
CA PRO A 55 16.73 3.71 12.39
C PRO A 55 16.04 5.07 12.35
N GLY A 56 16.80 6.13 12.64
CA GLY A 56 16.31 7.52 12.56
C GLY A 56 15.86 7.95 11.16
N GLY A 57 16.22 7.18 10.13
CA GLY A 57 15.82 7.41 8.74
C GLY A 57 14.42 6.88 8.39
N ALA A 58 13.72 6.15 9.27
CA ALA A 58 12.39 5.64 8.99
C ALA A 58 11.41 6.77 8.63
N GLY A 59 10.59 6.52 7.63
CA GLY A 59 9.47 7.38 7.25
C GLY A 59 8.16 6.96 7.89
N GLU A 60 8.09 5.71 8.37
CA GLU A 60 6.94 5.11 9.04
C GLU A 60 7.41 3.99 9.97
N ILE A 61 6.78 3.85 11.12
CA ILE A 61 6.89 2.65 11.97
C ILE A 61 5.60 1.86 11.75
N ARG A 62 5.74 0.62 11.30
CA ARG A 62 4.60 -0.24 10.97
C ARG A 62 4.51 -1.41 11.93
N ILE A 63 3.42 -1.45 12.71
CA ILE A 63 3.09 -2.59 13.57
C ILE A 63 2.46 -3.67 12.67
N VAL A 64 3.09 -4.84 12.61
CA VAL A 64 2.67 -5.97 11.78
C VAL A 64 2.25 -7.15 12.64
N GLY A 65 1.35 -7.97 12.10
CA GLY A 65 0.78 -9.13 12.77
C GLY A 65 -0.63 -8.87 13.29
N VAL A 66 -1.29 -9.96 13.69
CA VAL A 66 -2.64 -9.92 14.25
C VAL A 66 -2.54 -9.74 15.76
N PRO A 67 -3.17 -8.71 16.35
CA PRO A 67 -3.12 -8.51 17.79
C PRO A 67 -3.87 -9.63 18.51
N ALA A 68 -3.36 -10.06 19.67
CA ALA A 68 -3.97 -11.12 20.46
C ALA A 68 -5.35 -10.75 21.07
N GLY A 69 -5.69 -9.46 21.08
CA GLY A 69 -6.95 -8.90 21.57
C GLY A 69 -6.90 -7.37 21.59
N ARG A 70 -8.04 -6.72 21.82
CA ARG A 70 -8.19 -5.25 21.86
C ARG A 70 -7.20 -4.59 22.82
N GLY A 71 -7.13 -5.12 24.07
CA GLY A 71 -6.21 -4.58 25.07
C GLY A 71 -4.74 -4.67 24.68
N ALA A 72 -4.34 -5.79 24.04
CA ALA A 72 -2.97 -5.99 23.55
C ALA A 72 -2.65 -5.02 22.41
N ALA A 73 -3.59 -4.82 21.47
CA ALA A 73 -3.43 -3.86 20.37
C ALA A 73 -3.23 -2.43 20.89
N ILE A 74 -4.08 -1.98 21.82
CA ILE A 74 -4.01 -0.63 22.43
C ILE A 74 -2.67 -0.45 23.18
N ALA A 75 -2.27 -1.45 24.00
CA ALA A 75 -1.03 -1.37 24.74
C ALA A 75 0.19 -1.27 23.80
N ARG A 76 0.20 -2.07 22.73
CA ARG A 76 1.29 -2.07 21.76
C ARG A 76 1.38 -0.76 20.98
N VAL A 77 0.26 -0.23 20.51
CA VAL A 77 0.23 1.06 19.83
C VAL A 77 0.75 2.18 20.76
N ARG A 78 0.31 2.23 22.01
CA ARG A 78 0.75 3.23 22.98
C ARG A 78 2.26 3.16 23.25
N GLU A 79 2.80 1.95 23.38
CA GLU A 79 4.23 1.71 23.57
C GLU A 79 5.05 2.22 22.37
N VAL A 80 4.64 1.87 21.15
CA VAL A 80 5.32 2.27 19.91
C VAL A 80 5.20 3.77 19.70
N ALA A 81 4.01 4.36 19.87
CA ALA A 81 3.76 5.78 19.69
C ALA A 81 4.57 6.65 20.65
N ALA A 82 4.69 6.22 21.92
CA ALA A 82 5.52 6.93 22.91
C ALA A 82 7.01 6.96 22.52
N ALA A 83 7.50 5.94 21.83
CA ALA A 83 8.89 5.84 21.37
C ALA A 83 9.14 6.42 19.97
N ALA A 84 8.10 6.69 19.19
CA ALA A 84 8.18 7.05 17.77
C ALA A 84 8.81 8.41 17.47
N LYS A 85 8.86 9.34 18.45
CA LYS A 85 9.48 10.67 18.31
C LYS A 85 9.03 11.44 17.05
N GLY A 86 7.73 11.37 16.74
CA GLY A 86 7.13 12.08 15.60
C GLY A 86 7.15 11.33 14.25
N ILE A 87 7.75 10.16 14.19
CA ILE A 87 7.61 9.27 13.04
C ILE A 87 6.17 8.72 13.04
N PRO A 88 5.44 8.77 11.90
CA PRO A 88 4.07 8.23 11.82
C PRO A 88 4.01 6.76 12.22
N VAL A 89 3.02 6.41 13.04
CA VAL A 89 2.76 5.01 13.43
C VAL A 89 1.60 4.47 12.64
N ALA A 90 1.86 3.45 11.84
CA ALA A 90 0.87 2.66 11.12
C ALA A 90 0.72 1.27 11.78
N GLY A 91 -0.45 0.68 11.70
CA GLY A 91 -0.62 -0.67 12.24
C GLY A 91 -1.84 -1.38 11.69
N PHE A 92 -1.76 -2.69 11.70
CA PHE A 92 -2.82 -3.65 11.43
C PHE A 92 -3.46 -3.58 10.05
N SER A 93 -4.03 -4.67 9.63
CA SER A 93 -4.95 -4.75 8.49
C SER A 93 -6.37 -4.41 8.96
N LEU A 94 -7.11 -3.63 8.18
CA LEU A 94 -8.50 -3.31 8.50
C LEU A 94 -9.38 -4.56 8.61
N ALA A 95 -9.11 -5.59 7.80
CA ALA A 95 -9.82 -6.86 7.88
C ALA A 95 -9.54 -7.61 9.21
N ASP A 96 -8.31 -7.53 9.72
CA ASP A 96 -7.98 -8.13 11.02
C ASP A 96 -8.66 -7.36 12.17
N LEU A 97 -8.80 -6.04 12.04
CA LEU A 97 -9.54 -5.22 13.02
C LEU A 97 -11.05 -5.49 12.97
N GLU A 98 -11.66 -5.73 11.78
CA GLU A 98 -13.04 -6.19 11.68
C GLU A 98 -13.26 -7.54 12.39
N GLN A 99 -12.32 -8.46 12.17
CA GLN A 99 -12.37 -9.77 12.82
C GLN A 99 -12.21 -9.64 14.35
N LEU A 100 -11.31 -8.80 14.81
CA LEU A 100 -11.11 -8.52 16.24
C LEU A 100 -12.37 -7.90 16.86
N ALA A 101 -13.01 -6.94 16.18
CA ALA A 101 -14.25 -6.33 16.63
C ALA A 101 -15.37 -7.38 16.82
N ALA A 102 -15.51 -8.30 15.86
CA ALA A 102 -16.48 -9.38 15.94
C ALA A 102 -16.19 -10.35 17.10
N GLN A 103 -14.92 -10.69 17.34
CA GLN A 103 -14.49 -11.57 18.44
C GLN A 103 -14.76 -10.94 19.80
N GLU A 104 -14.46 -9.65 19.95
CA GLU A 104 -14.64 -8.89 21.20
C GLU A 104 -16.07 -8.40 21.41
N ARG A 105 -16.97 -8.59 20.41
CA ARG A 105 -18.38 -8.14 20.41
C ARG A 105 -18.52 -6.62 20.59
N VAL A 106 -17.64 -5.88 19.95
CA VAL A 106 -17.66 -4.42 19.88
C VAL A 106 -17.77 -3.97 18.43
N THR A 107 -17.99 -2.69 18.21
CA THR A 107 -18.00 -2.14 16.85
C THR A 107 -16.56 -1.90 16.35
N LEU A 108 -16.37 -1.95 15.03
CA LEU A 108 -15.10 -1.57 14.41
C LEU A 108 -14.69 -0.15 14.82
N ARG A 109 -15.66 0.78 14.89
CA ARG A 109 -15.44 2.17 15.32
C ARG A 109 -14.80 2.25 16.71
N GLU A 110 -15.34 1.52 17.70
CA GLU A 110 -14.79 1.54 19.06
C GLU A 110 -13.31 1.09 19.09
N ILE A 111 -12.94 0.09 18.29
CA ILE A 111 -11.54 -0.34 18.19
C ILE A 111 -10.69 0.74 17.54
N LEU A 112 -11.14 1.33 16.44
CA LEU A 112 -10.40 2.36 15.73
C LEU A 112 -10.21 3.63 16.57
N GLU A 113 -11.24 4.06 17.30
CA GLU A 113 -11.17 5.21 18.23
C GLU A 113 -10.17 4.95 19.37
N ASP A 114 -10.16 3.74 19.95
CA ASP A 114 -9.19 3.36 20.97
C ASP A 114 -7.75 3.35 20.47
N LEU A 115 -7.54 2.81 19.26
CA LEU A 115 -6.21 2.79 18.63
C LEU A 115 -5.75 4.22 18.28
N SER A 116 -6.64 5.07 17.81
CA SER A 116 -6.39 6.48 17.56
C SER A 116 -5.99 7.20 18.86
N ALA A 117 -6.75 7.00 19.95
CA ALA A 117 -6.46 7.54 21.27
C ALA A 117 -5.14 7.01 21.86
N ALA A 118 -4.72 5.82 21.48
CA ALA A 118 -3.43 5.25 21.86
C ALA A 118 -2.24 5.80 21.06
N GLY A 119 -2.47 6.54 19.96
CA GLY A 119 -1.46 7.18 19.14
C GLY A 119 -1.22 6.51 17.78
N LEU A 120 -2.09 5.59 17.35
CA LEU A 120 -2.09 5.14 15.96
C LEU A 120 -2.49 6.31 15.06
N GLU A 121 -1.82 6.47 13.92
CA GLU A 121 -2.16 7.51 12.93
C GLU A 121 -2.75 6.91 11.66
N LEU A 122 -2.31 5.70 11.31
CA LEU A 122 -2.68 5.07 10.06
C LEU A 122 -3.06 3.59 10.27
N VAL A 123 -4.15 3.17 9.62
CA VAL A 123 -4.40 1.75 9.38
C VAL A 123 -3.51 1.32 8.21
N SER A 124 -2.69 0.28 8.38
CA SER A 124 -1.65 -0.09 7.43
C SER A 124 -2.18 -0.45 6.05
N GLU A 125 -3.31 -1.17 6.01
CA GLU A 125 -3.92 -1.58 4.74
C GLU A 125 -5.40 -1.93 4.90
N ALA A 126 -6.15 -1.78 3.81
CA ALA A 126 -7.52 -2.28 3.67
C ALA A 126 -7.56 -3.27 2.49
N PRO A 127 -7.57 -4.58 2.74
CA PRO A 127 -7.68 -5.58 1.68
C PRO A 127 -9.13 -5.64 1.18
N PHE A 128 -9.38 -5.04 0.01
CA PHE A 128 -10.71 -4.87 -0.59
C PHE A 128 -11.51 -6.17 -0.64
N ASP A 129 -10.87 -7.25 -1.03
CA ASP A 129 -11.49 -8.58 -1.21
C ASP A 129 -11.71 -9.37 0.09
N LYS A 130 -11.31 -8.82 1.25
CA LYS A 130 -11.51 -9.42 2.58
C LYS A 130 -12.51 -8.67 3.45
N LEU A 131 -12.75 -7.40 3.16
CA LEU A 131 -13.69 -6.58 3.92
C LEU A 131 -15.14 -6.98 3.60
N GLN A 132 -15.98 -7.01 4.62
CA GLN A 132 -17.41 -7.32 4.44
C GLN A 132 -18.15 -6.20 3.72
N ASP A 133 -17.90 -4.96 4.13
CA ASP A 133 -18.38 -3.73 3.50
C ASP A 133 -17.21 -2.74 3.41
N PRO A 134 -16.45 -2.77 2.30
CA PRO A 134 -15.27 -1.93 2.15
C PRO A 134 -15.54 -0.43 2.30
N ARG A 135 -16.70 0.03 1.82
CA ARG A 135 -17.10 1.42 1.94
C ARG A 135 -17.26 1.82 3.40
N ARG A 136 -18.10 1.10 4.13
CA ARG A 136 -18.39 1.37 5.53
C ARG A 136 -17.12 1.30 6.38
N SER A 137 -16.31 0.27 6.20
CA SER A 137 -15.10 0.07 7.01
C SER A 137 -14.07 1.17 6.80
N ILE A 138 -13.91 1.66 5.56
CA ILE A 138 -13.01 2.80 5.26
C ILE A 138 -13.59 4.11 5.80
N GLU A 139 -14.91 4.31 5.74
CA GLU A 139 -15.57 5.47 6.35
C GLU A 139 -15.35 5.49 7.88
N GLU A 140 -15.41 4.33 8.56
CA GLU A 140 -15.15 4.21 9.99
C GLU A 140 -13.69 4.58 10.35
N VAL A 141 -12.71 4.22 9.51
CA VAL A 141 -11.31 4.65 9.70
C VAL A 141 -11.22 6.17 9.72
N ASN A 142 -11.84 6.83 8.75
CA ASN A 142 -11.81 8.29 8.64
C ASN A 142 -12.56 8.98 9.79
N ILE A 143 -13.70 8.44 10.21
CA ILE A 143 -14.50 8.96 11.33
C ILE A 143 -13.72 8.85 12.65
N ALA A 144 -12.97 7.79 12.87
CA ALA A 144 -12.10 7.62 14.04
C ALA A 144 -10.86 8.54 14.05
N GLY A 145 -10.70 9.39 13.02
CA GLY A 145 -9.56 10.30 12.90
C GLY A 145 -8.27 9.64 12.42
N LEU A 146 -8.36 8.41 11.92
CA LEU A 146 -7.24 7.68 11.33
C LEU A 146 -7.19 7.91 9.81
N ALA A 147 -6.01 7.73 9.22
CA ALA A 147 -5.86 7.64 7.78
C ALA A 147 -5.63 6.19 7.34
N LEU A 148 -5.98 5.88 6.09
CA LEU A 148 -5.65 4.61 5.47
C LEU A 148 -4.35 4.75 4.68
N SER A 149 -3.34 3.92 4.99
CA SER A 149 -2.07 3.95 4.26
C SER A 149 -2.26 3.53 2.80
N ARG A 150 -3.01 2.47 2.56
CA ARG A 150 -3.28 1.95 1.22
C ARG A 150 -4.48 1.02 1.14
N LEU A 151 -5.13 1.00 -0.01
CA LEU A 151 -6.04 -0.06 -0.41
C LEU A 151 -5.23 -1.20 -1.04
N THR A 152 -5.51 -2.44 -0.70
CA THR A 152 -4.79 -3.63 -1.19
C THR A 152 -5.75 -4.69 -1.71
N ILE A 153 -5.20 -5.69 -2.40
CA ILE A 153 -5.89 -6.93 -2.78
C ILE A 153 -5.19 -8.08 -2.07
N HIS A 154 -5.92 -8.92 -1.36
CA HIS A 154 -5.34 -10.07 -0.66
C HIS A 154 -5.07 -11.22 -1.62
N LYS A 155 -6.07 -11.59 -2.43
CA LYS A 155 -5.95 -12.61 -3.49
C LYS A 155 -6.32 -12.00 -4.83
N LEU A 156 -5.83 -12.61 -5.91
CA LEU A 156 -6.25 -12.20 -7.23
C LEU A 156 -7.77 -12.39 -7.38
N PRO A 157 -8.51 -11.33 -7.71
CA PRO A 157 -9.86 -11.47 -8.19
C PRO A 157 -9.86 -12.23 -9.54
N SER A 158 -11.03 -12.51 -10.09
CA SER A 158 -11.20 -13.08 -11.43
C SER A 158 -10.35 -12.36 -12.49
N ALA A 159 -10.13 -13.03 -13.61
CA ALA A 159 -9.28 -12.52 -14.71
C ALA A 159 -9.78 -11.24 -15.38
N ASP A 160 -11.05 -10.87 -15.13
CA ASP A 160 -11.65 -9.64 -15.65
C ASP A 160 -11.16 -8.38 -14.90
N THR A 161 -11.46 -7.21 -15.43
CA THR A 161 -11.12 -5.91 -14.86
C THR A 161 -12.25 -5.27 -14.07
N ALA A 162 -13.37 -5.96 -13.88
CA ALA A 162 -14.57 -5.42 -13.22
C ALA A 162 -14.29 -4.94 -11.79
N TRP A 163 -13.42 -5.64 -11.06
CA TRP A 163 -13.01 -5.26 -9.71
C TRP A 163 -12.24 -3.93 -9.66
N LEU A 164 -11.49 -3.56 -10.71
CA LEU A 164 -10.82 -2.25 -10.79
C LEU A 164 -11.84 -1.12 -10.88
N LYS A 165 -12.95 -1.34 -11.59
CA LYS A 165 -14.05 -0.39 -11.63
C LYS A 165 -14.72 -0.26 -10.26
N GLN A 166 -14.96 -1.36 -9.57
CA GLN A 166 -15.48 -1.34 -8.19
C GLN A 166 -14.58 -0.54 -7.25
N ILE A 167 -13.25 -0.61 -7.40
CA ILE A 167 -12.31 0.22 -6.62
C ILE A 167 -12.44 1.71 -6.98
N SER A 168 -12.59 2.02 -8.26
CA SER A 168 -12.83 3.41 -8.67
C SER A 168 -14.15 3.94 -8.10
N ASP A 169 -15.23 3.14 -8.13
CA ASP A 169 -16.54 3.50 -7.56
C ASP A 169 -16.47 3.65 -6.04
N LEU A 170 -15.73 2.78 -5.36
CA LEU A 170 -15.46 2.89 -3.94
C LEU A 170 -14.78 4.23 -3.62
N GLN A 171 -13.73 4.60 -4.35
CA GLN A 171 -13.05 5.88 -4.14
C GLN A 171 -13.97 7.07 -4.40
N HIS A 172 -14.86 7.00 -5.38
CA HIS A 172 -15.86 8.06 -5.60
C HIS A 172 -16.80 8.23 -4.39
N SER A 173 -17.12 7.13 -3.70
CA SER A 173 -18.00 7.20 -2.53
C SER A 173 -17.29 7.63 -1.25
N VAL A 174 -16.03 7.19 -1.01
CA VAL A 174 -15.33 7.49 0.26
C VAL A 174 -14.37 8.68 0.16
N GLY A 175 -13.75 8.92 -1.00
CA GLY A 175 -12.88 10.07 -1.28
C GLY A 175 -11.56 10.14 -0.52
N VAL A 176 -11.24 9.16 0.33
CA VAL A 176 -10.12 9.24 1.29
C VAL A 176 -8.93 8.31 0.97
N ILE A 177 -9.05 7.47 -0.07
CA ILE A 177 -8.00 6.53 -0.44
C ILE A 177 -6.90 7.26 -1.21
N ARG A 178 -5.68 7.27 -0.69
CA ARG A 178 -4.52 7.95 -1.30
C ARG A 178 -3.71 7.06 -2.20
N ALA A 179 -3.57 5.78 -1.84
CA ALA A 179 -2.78 4.81 -2.58
C ALA A 179 -3.55 3.50 -2.80
N PHE A 180 -3.33 2.89 -3.95
CA PHE A 180 -3.85 1.59 -4.30
C PHE A 180 -2.71 0.67 -4.77
N ALA A 181 -2.57 -0.49 -4.13
CA ALA A 181 -1.62 -1.54 -4.48
C ALA A 181 -2.37 -2.67 -5.23
N PRO A 182 -2.31 -2.72 -6.57
CA PRO A 182 -3.12 -3.63 -7.37
C PRO A 182 -2.60 -5.07 -7.40
N LEU A 183 -1.40 -5.31 -6.90
CA LEU A 183 -0.81 -6.65 -6.88
C LEU A 183 -1.22 -7.40 -5.60
N PRO A 184 -1.51 -8.72 -5.67
CA PRO A 184 -2.03 -9.48 -4.55
C PRO A 184 -1.02 -9.58 -3.40
N ARG A 185 -1.50 -9.45 -2.17
CA ARG A 185 -0.66 -9.64 -0.96
C ARG A 185 -0.29 -11.11 -0.74
N GLN A 186 -1.12 -12.03 -1.20
CA GLN A 186 -0.89 -13.47 -1.11
C GLN A 186 -0.68 -14.07 -2.50
N VAL A 187 0.53 -14.50 -2.77
CA VAL A 187 0.87 -15.24 -4.00
C VAL A 187 0.49 -16.70 -3.79
N ASN A 188 -0.29 -17.27 -4.73
CA ASN A 188 -0.59 -18.70 -4.72
C ASN A 188 0.56 -19.47 -5.40
N PRO A 189 1.34 -20.30 -4.66
CA PRO A 189 2.47 -21.02 -5.25
C PRO A 189 2.06 -22.05 -6.31
N ALA A 190 0.81 -22.52 -6.27
CA ALA A 190 0.28 -23.49 -7.24
C ALA A 190 -0.13 -22.82 -8.57
N VAL A 191 -0.41 -21.53 -8.54
CA VAL A 191 -0.78 -20.73 -9.72
C VAL A 191 -0.05 -19.40 -9.64
N PRO A 192 1.28 -19.38 -9.82
CA PRO A 192 2.05 -18.15 -9.76
C PRO A 192 1.64 -17.21 -10.90
N THR A 193 1.53 -15.93 -10.60
CA THR A 193 1.42 -14.90 -11.64
C THR A 193 2.71 -14.81 -12.42
N THR A 194 2.62 -14.49 -13.70
CA THR A 194 3.80 -14.15 -14.48
C THR A 194 4.16 -12.68 -14.28
N GLY A 195 5.43 -12.32 -14.44
CA GLY A 195 5.83 -10.90 -14.41
C GLY A 195 5.09 -10.06 -15.46
N TYR A 196 4.68 -10.69 -16.57
CA TYR A 196 3.83 -10.06 -17.59
C TYR A 196 2.45 -9.67 -17.03
N ASP A 197 1.77 -10.61 -16.35
CA ASP A 197 0.45 -10.38 -15.77
C ASP A 197 0.49 -9.30 -14.68
N ASP A 198 1.54 -9.30 -13.86
CA ASP A 198 1.72 -8.31 -12.81
C ASP A 198 1.93 -6.91 -13.39
N VAL A 199 2.79 -6.77 -14.39
CA VAL A 199 3.03 -5.50 -15.09
C VAL A 199 1.76 -4.99 -15.79
N LYS A 200 1.03 -5.87 -16.48
CA LYS A 200 -0.25 -5.54 -17.11
C LYS A 200 -1.28 -5.07 -16.09
N ARG A 201 -1.35 -5.71 -14.91
CA ARG A 201 -2.27 -5.34 -13.83
C ARG A 201 -1.97 -3.95 -13.27
N VAL A 202 -0.71 -3.61 -13.08
CA VAL A 202 -0.30 -2.26 -12.64
C VAL A 202 -0.74 -1.22 -13.67
N ALA A 203 -0.51 -1.48 -14.96
CA ALA A 203 -0.89 -0.56 -16.03
C ALA A 203 -2.41 -0.39 -16.11
N LEU A 204 -3.19 -1.48 -16.06
CA LEU A 204 -4.66 -1.42 -16.05
C LEU A 204 -5.19 -0.70 -14.81
N ALA A 205 -4.59 -0.90 -13.64
CA ALA A 205 -4.96 -0.15 -12.44
C ALA A 205 -4.78 1.36 -12.65
N ARG A 206 -3.68 1.82 -13.25
CA ARG A 206 -3.47 3.25 -13.55
C ARG A 206 -4.49 3.79 -14.56
N LEU A 207 -4.86 3.00 -15.57
CA LEU A 207 -5.80 3.40 -16.61
C LEU A 207 -7.25 3.51 -16.09
N ILE A 208 -7.65 2.58 -15.20
CA ILE A 208 -9.04 2.45 -14.75
C ILE A 208 -9.29 3.23 -13.45
N VAL A 209 -8.35 3.14 -12.49
CA VAL A 209 -8.50 3.76 -11.17
C VAL A 209 -7.85 5.15 -11.17
N THR A 210 -8.40 6.04 -11.99
CA THR A 210 -7.82 7.39 -12.20
C THR A 210 -8.07 8.34 -11.05
N ASN A 211 -9.00 8.06 -10.17
CA ASN A 211 -9.39 8.90 -9.03
C ASN A 211 -8.63 8.59 -7.73
N ILE A 212 -7.81 7.54 -7.68
CA ILE A 212 -6.81 7.36 -6.64
C ILE A 212 -5.48 7.94 -7.11
N SER A 213 -4.85 8.75 -6.25
CA SER A 213 -3.64 9.49 -6.61
C SER A 213 -2.49 8.55 -6.97
N SER A 214 -2.13 7.64 -6.07
CA SER A 214 -0.96 6.78 -6.24
C SER A 214 -1.32 5.33 -6.56
N ILE A 215 -0.66 4.77 -7.57
CA ILE A 215 -0.59 3.32 -7.82
C ILE A 215 0.74 2.84 -7.25
N GLN A 216 0.63 1.92 -6.28
CA GLN A 216 1.74 1.54 -5.42
C GLN A 216 2.21 0.11 -5.68
N VAL A 217 3.52 -0.12 -5.56
CA VAL A 217 4.13 -1.47 -5.57
C VAL A 217 4.88 -1.69 -4.25
N ASP A 218 4.71 -2.89 -3.69
CA ASP A 218 5.40 -3.29 -2.46
C ASP A 218 6.79 -3.86 -2.80
N TRP A 219 7.81 -3.19 -2.29
CA TRP A 219 9.22 -3.55 -2.52
C TRP A 219 9.63 -4.89 -1.89
N GLN A 220 9.16 -5.15 -0.66
CA GLN A 220 9.53 -6.39 0.04
C GLN A 220 8.87 -7.60 -0.59
N LEU A 221 7.61 -7.45 -1.01
CA LEU A 221 6.83 -8.57 -1.53
C LEU A 221 7.22 -8.93 -2.97
N TYR A 222 7.43 -7.91 -3.81
CA TYR A 222 7.63 -8.10 -5.24
C TYR A 222 9.06 -7.95 -5.71
N GLY A 223 9.92 -7.41 -4.88
CA GLY A 223 11.34 -7.23 -5.15
C GLY A 223 11.68 -6.09 -6.11
N PRO A 224 12.97 -5.75 -6.19
CA PRO A 224 13.44 -4.57 -6.91
C PRO A 224 13.20 -4.63 -8.43
N LYS A 225 13.25 -5.82 -9.03
CA LYS A 225 13.11 -5.97 -10.49
C LYS A 225 11.69 -5.66 -10.95
N LEU A 226 10.67 -6.24 -10.28
CA LEU A 226 9.28 -5.98 -10.64
C LEU A 226 8.92 -4.53 -10.31
N ALA A 227 9.36 -4.00 -9.16
CA ALA A 227 9.13 -2.61 -8.80
C ALA A 227 9.67 -1.65 -9.87
N GLN A 228 10.90 -1.85 -10.36
CA GLN A 228 11.49 -1.02 -11.42
C GLN A 228 10.65 -1.05 -12.72
N VAL A 229 10.21 -2.24 -13.15
CA VAL A 229 9.38 -2.37 -14.37
C VAL A 229 8.01 -1.72 -14.15
N ALA A 230 7.38 -1.92 -13.00
CA ALA A 230 6.09 -1.34 -12.67
C ALA A 230 6.11 0.20 -12.74
N LEU A 231 7.24 0.84 -12.36
CA LEU A 231 7.42 2.29 -12.47
C LEU A 231 7.41 2.79 -13.92
N THR A 232 7.69 1.95 -14.90
CA THR A 232 7.64 2.32 -16.33
C THR A 232 6.27 2.13 -16.96
N VAL A 233 5.31 1.58 -16.23
CA VAL A 233 3.96 1.25 -16.71
C VAL A 233 2.85 1.78 -15.79
N GLY A 234 3.11 2.87 -15.09
CA GLY A 234 2.05 3.59 -14.38
C GLY A 234 2.11 3.59 -12.86
N ALA A 235 2.99 2.81 -12.20
CA ALA A 235 3.23 2.97 -10.77
C ALA A 235 4.04 4.27 -10.50
N ASP A 236 3.75 4.93 -9.38
CA ASP A 236 4.39 6.19 -8.96
C ASP A 236 4.88 6.18 -7.51
N ASP A 237 4.59 5.11 -6.77
CA ASP A 237 4.97 5.00 -5.37
C ASP A 237 5.47 3.59 -5.04
N VAL A 238 6.53 3.51 -4.23
CA VAL A 238 7.11 2.25 -3.76
C VAL A 238 7.03 2.19 -2.24
N ASP A 239 6.34 1.18 -1.73
CA ASP A 239 6.19 0.93 -0.30
C ASP A 239 7.10 -0.19 0.19
N GLY A 240 7.30 -0.26 1.51
CA GLY A 240 7.98 -1.37 2.16
C GLY A 240 9.49 -1.42 1.95
N VAL A 241 10.12 -0.31 1.58
CA VAL A 241 11.59 -0.23 1.57
C VAL A 241 12.09 -0.26 3.01
N SER A 242 13.08 -1.12 3.33
CA SER A 242 13.63 -1.18 4.67
C SER A 242 14.16 0.19 5.13
N ALA A 243 13.85 0.55 6.37
CA ALA A 243 14.43 1.72 7.00
C ALA A 243 15.89 1.51 7.42
N GLU A 244 16.35 0.26 7.54
CA GLU A 244 17.74 -0.08 7.80
C GLU A 244 18.58 0.23 6.57
N ASP A 245 19.69 0.94 6.77
CA ASP A 245 20.61 1.31 5.70
C ASP A 245 21.81 0.35 5.61
N ASP A 246 21.88 -0.66 6.44
CA ASP A 246 22.95 -1.65 6.44
C ASP A 246 22.84 -2.56 5.22
N GLN A 247 23.99 -2.79 4.60
CA GLN A 247 24.10 -3.74 3.50
C GLN A 247 23.93 -5.15 4.04
N ALA A 248 22.80 -5.77 3.77
CA ALA A 248 22.56 -7.16 4.14
C ALA A 248 23.55 -8.10 3.45
N GLU A 249 23.96 -9.17 4.15
CA GLU A 249 24.86 -10.19 3.62
C GLU A 249 24.35 -10.72 2.27
N GLY A 250 25.23 -10.80 1.30
CA GLY A 250 24.92 -11.21 -0.08
C GLY A 250 24.25 -10.15 -0.96
N ARG A 251 23.92 -8.97 -0.45
CA ARG A 251 23.41 -7.84 -1.25
C ARG A 251 24.54 -6.89 -1.65
N ARG A 252 24.45 -6.35 -2.87
CA ARG A 252 25.45 -5.42 -3.40
C ARG A 252 25.30 -3.99 -2.90
N ARG A 253 24.12 -3.62 -2.38
CA ARG A 253 23.76 -2.25 -1.99
C ARG A 253 22.86 -2.24 -0.76
N ALA A 254 22.95 -1.15 -0.02
CA ALA A 254 21.97 -0.85 1.03
C ALA A 254 20.58 -0.53 0.42
N PRO A 255 19.49 -0.75 1.14
CA PRO A 255 18.13 -0.56 0.62
C PRO A 255 17.88 0.84 0.05
N LEU A 256 18.35 1.88 0.71
CA LEU A 256 18.19 3.27 0.24
C LEU A 256 18.94 3.55 -1.08
N GLU A 257 20.14 3.02 -1.23
CA GLU A 257 20.88 3.17 -2.48
C GLU A 257 20.21 2.38 -3.61
N GLU A 258 19.73 1.18 -3.31
CA GLU A 258 19.10 0.31 -4.30
C GLU A 258 17.80 0.91 -4.84
N ILE A 259 16.90 1.41 -3.96
CA ILE A 259 15.64 2.01 -4.41
C ILE A 259 15.87 3.28 -5.23
N ARG A 260 16.78 4.16 -4.82
CA ARG A 260 17.11 5.36 -5.59
C ARG A 260 17.58 5.03 -6.99
N ARG A 261 18.52 4.09 -7.12
CA ARG A 261 19.04 3.66 -8.43
C ARG A 261 17.97 3.00 -9.30
N ASN A 262 17.05 2.24 -8.71
CA ASN A 262 15.97 1.62 -9.49
C ASN A 262 14.97 2.66 -10.01
N ILE A 263 14.65 3.68 -9.23
CA ILE A 263 13.80 4.79 -9.68
C ILE A 263 14.50 5.59 -10.79
N GLU A 264 15.79 5.89 -10.63
CA GLU A 264 16.59 6.58 -11.65
C GLU A 264 16.72 5.75 -12.93
N ALA A 265 16.88 4.43 -12.83
CA ALA A 265 16.90 3.53 -13.97
C ALA A 265 15.57 3.45 -14.72
N ALA A 266 14.45 3.77 -14.05
CA ALA A 266 13.15 3.99 -14.69
C ALA A 266 12.99 5.42 -15.28
N SER A 267 14.09 6.20 -15.36
CA SER A 267 14.11 7.59 -15.84
C SER A 267 13.24 8.54 -15.01
N GLN A 268 13.14 8.27 -13.70
CA GLN A 268 12.33 9.05 -12.77
C GLN A 268 13.19 9.61 -11.63
N LYS A 269 12.68 10.60 -10.91
CA LYS A 269 13.35 11.25 -9.80
C LYS A 269 12.84 10.66 -8.48
N PRO A 270 13.72 10.04 -7.65
CA PRO A 270 13.34 9.51 -6.35
C PRO A 270 13.01 10.63 -5.36
N VAL A 271 11.89 10.49 -4.66
CA VAL A 271 11.44 11.37 -3.60
C VAL A 271 11.06 10.53 -2.39
N GLU A 272 11.83 10.63 -1.31
CA GLU A 272 11.48 9.97 -0.06
C GLU A 272 10.29 10.66 0.59
N ARG A 273 9.29 9.88 1.04
CA ARG A 273 8.12 10.37 1.78
C ARG A 273 7.98 9.72 3.15
N ASN A 274 7.15 10.29 4.00
CA ASN A 274 6.72 9.66 5.25
C ASN A 274 5.37 8.90 5.07
N GLY A 275 4.89 8.27 6.14
CA GLY A 275 3.60 7.57 6.17
C GLY A 275 2.39 8.48 5.93
N ARG A 276 2.51 9.79 6.20
CA ARG A 276 1.46 10.78 5.93
C ARG A 276 1.44 11.29 4.49
N PHE A 277 2.28 10.72 3.61
CA PHE A 277 2.50 11.15 2.22
C PHE A 277 3.20 12.50 2.06
N ASP A 278 3.83 13.04 3.10
CA ASP A 278 4.64 14.23 3.00
C ASP A 278 6.05 13.89 2.51
N ALA A 279 6.58 14.70 1.58
CA ALA A 279 7.96 14.55 1.14
C ALA A 279 8.91 14.85 2.29
N LYS A 280 9.88 13.97 2.53
CA LYS A 280 10.97 14.25 3.48
C LYS A 280 11.95 15.23 2.86
N LYS A 281 12.36 16.21 3.67
CA LYS A 281 13.36 17.22 3.28
C LYS A 281 14.77 16.70 3.35
#